data_f33fa3477d7856db085a034d864f7523
#
_entry.id   f33fa3477d7856db085a034d864f7523
#
_cell.length_a   1.000
_cell.length_b   1.000
_cell.length_c   1.000
_cell.angle_alpha   90.00
_cell.angle_beta   90.00
_cell.angle_gamma   90.00
#
_symmetry.space_group_name_H-M   'P 1'
#
loop_
_entity.id
_entity.type
_entity.pdbx_description
1 polymer ?
#
loop_
_entity_poly.entity_id
_entity_poly.type
_entity_poly.pdbx_seq_one_letter_code
_entity_poly.pdbx_strand_id
1 'polypeptide(L)'
;AITIATNMAGRGTDIKLGEGVREITDPTGQVKCPAGLCVIGTERHESRRIDNQLRGRSGRQGDPGFSRFYVSLDDELMLRFGSDGLKKAFANLGDEAIESKLVQNAITGAQKRIEGQNFDTRKSLLDYDDVLRKQREIMYKKRDSILFAEDISEMIEEFFTLAGIGLAK
;
A
#
# COMPACT_ATOMS: atom_id res chain seq x y z
N ALA A 1 14.49 7.82 -25.28
CA ALA A 1 14.71 8.61 -24.06
C ALA A 1 14.56 7.70 -22.85
N ILE A 2 15.38 7.92 -21.82
CA ILE A 2 15.31 7.19 -20.54
C ILE A 2 14.94 8.21 -19.47
N THR A 3 13.95 7.88 -18.65
CA THR A 3 13.55 8.70 -17.51
C THR A 3 13.72 7.86 -16.24
N ILE A 4 14.44 8.39 -15.27
CA ILE A 4 14.61 7.77 -13.95
C ILE A 4 13.66 8.50 -13.00
N ALA A 5 12.89 7.74 -12.24
CA ALA A 5 11.90 8.28 -11.32
C ALA A 5 11.81 7.45 -10.05
N THR A 6 11.45 8.08 -8.95
CA THR A 6 11.12 7.41 -7.69
C THR A 6 9.70 6.85 -7.71
N ASN A 7 9.35 6.03 -6.72
CA ASN A 7 8.03 5.41 -6.58
C ASN A 7 6.86 6.40 -6.66
N MET A 8 7.09 7.66 -6.26
CA MET A 8 6.08 8.73 -6.33
C MET A 8 5.70 9.13 -7.75
N ALA A 9 6.57 8.95 -8.74
CA ALA A 9 6.29 9.26 -10.15
C ALA A 9 5.24 8.33 -10.78
N GLY A 10 4.84 7.28 -10.09
CA GLY A 10 3.75 6.40 -10.46
C GLY A 10 2.36 7.05 -10.45
N ARG A 11 2.17 8.28 -9.94
CA ARG A 11 0.84 8.89 -9.76
C ARG A 11 0.78 10.31 -10.33
N GLY A 12 -0.34 10.63 -10.99
CA GLY A 12 -0.68 12.02 -11.36
C GLY A 12 -0.21 12.49 -12.73
N THR A 13 0.72 11.81 -13.40
CA THR A 13 1.22 12.17 -14.73
C THR A 13 0.70 11.21 -15.80
N ASP A 14 0.25 11.73 -16.91
CA ASP A 14 -0.05 10.95 -18.11
C ASP A 14 1.18 10.97 -19.04
N ILE A 15 1.64 9.79 -19.44
CA ILE A 15 2.79 9.63 -20.33
C ILE A 15 2.25 9.36 -21.71
N LYS A 16 2.37 10.35 -22.59
CA LYS A 16 2.00 10.23 -24.01
C LYS A 16 3.19 9.70 -24.80
N LEU A 17 2.94 8.67 -25.60
CA LEU A 17 3.95 8.13 -26.51
C LEU A 17 4.16 9.11 -27.67
N GLY A 18 5.45 9.32 -28.03
CA GLY A 18 5.80 10.08 -29.21
C GLY A 18 5.42 9.36 -30.51
N GLU A 19 5.49 10.07 -31.62
CA GLU A 19 5.26 9.50 -32.95
C GLU A 19 6.31 8.41 -33.26
N GLY A 20 5.88 7.31 -33.89
CA GLY A 20 6.75 6.19 -34.27
C GLY A 20 7.12 5.22 -33.15
N VAL A 21 6.71 5.47 -31.89
CA VAL A 21 7.01 4.56 -30.77
C VAL A 21 5.96 3.42 -30.67
N ARG A 22 4.81 3.59 -31.29
CA ARG A 22 3.75 2.56 -31.30
C ARG A 22 4.02 1.40 -32.25
N GLU A 23 4.86 1.62 -33.28
CA GLU A 23 5.17 0.65 -34.33
C GLU A 23 6.68 0.57 -34.51
N ILE A 24 7.35 -0.20 -33.66
CA ILE A 24 8.76 -0.54 -33.89
C ILE A 24 8.79 -1.90 -34.57
N THR A 25 8.63 -1.88 -35.88
CA THR A 25 8.88 -3.04 -36.75
C THR A 25 10.29 -2.97 -37.30
N ASP A 26 11.05 -4.03 -37.11
CA ASP A 26 12.31 -4.24 -37.83
C ASP A 26 12.02 -4.34 -39.35
N PRO A 27 12.96 -4.02 -40.20
CA PRO A 27 12.87 -4.23 -41.66
C PRO A 27 12.54 -5.69 -42.06
N THR A 28 12.73 -6.63 -41.15
CA THR A 28 12.40 -8.07 -41.32
C THR A 28 11.01 -8.44 -40.80
N GLY A 29 10.21 -7.47 -40.26
CA GLY A 29 8.88 -7.71 -39.69
C GLY A 29 8.88 -8.40 -38.32
N GLN A 30 10.06 -8.63 -37.72
CA GLN A 30 10.15 -9.18 -36.36
C GLN A 30 10.23 -8.05 -35.31
N VAL A 31 9.39 -8.11 -34.29
CA VAL A 31 9.39 -7.17 -33.17
C VAL A 31 10.63 -7.43 -32.30
N LYS A 32 11.67 -6.65 -32.48
CA LYS A 32 12.94 -6.76 -31.75
C LYS A 32 12.86 -6.24 -30.32
N CYS A 33 11.97 -5.28 -30.08
CA CYS A 33 11.65 -4.76 -28.74
C CYS A 33 10.13 -4.60 -28.63
N PRO A 34 9.55 -4.83 -27.46
CA PRO A 34 8.15 -4.48 -27.28
C PRO A 34 7.98 -2.99 -27.56
N ALA A 35 7.10 -2.67 -28.51
CA ALA A 35 6.75 -1.30 -28.84
C ALA A 35 6.11 -0.60 -27.63
N GLY A 36 6.16 0.73 -27.59
CA GLY A 36 5.53 1.52 -26.56
C GLY A 36 6.40 1.81 -25.34
N LEU A 37 5.75 2.09 -24.22
CA LEU A 37 6.45 2.42 -22.96
C LEU A 37 6.96 1.16 -22.28
N CYS A 38 8.29 1.10 -22.09
CA CYS A 38 8.93 0.09 -21.27
C CYS A 38 9.08 0.61 -19.84
N VAL A 39 8.46 -0.06 -18.88
CA VAL A 39 8.57 0.27 -17.46
C VAL A 39 9.43 -0.78 -16.76
N ILE A 40 10.53 -0.34 -16.18
CA ILE A 40 11.46 -1.19 -15.42
C ILE A 40 11.39 -0.78 -13.95
N GLY A 41 11.01 -1.73 -13.09
CA GLY A 41 11.12 -1.59 -11.65
C GLY A 41 12.39 -2.28 -11.16
N THR A 42 13.20 -1.58 -10.39
CA THR A 42 14.46 -2.11 -9.83
C THR A 42 14.27 -2.78 -8.48
N GLU A 43 13.06 -2.71 -7.92
CA GLU A 43 12.66 -3.35 -6.67
C GLU A 43 11.15 -3.59 -6.65
N ARG A 44 10.65 -4.39 -5.71
CA ARG A 44 9.23 -4.52 -5.41
C ARG A 44 8.85 -3.66 -4.23
N HIS A 45 7.70 -3.03 -4.34
CA HIS A 45 7.13 -2.29 -3.24
C HIS A 45 6.49 -3.23 -2.20
N GLU A 46 6.33 -2.76 -0.96
CA GLU A 46 5.62 -3.50 0.09
C GLU A 46 4.17 -3.83 -0.29
N SER A 47 3.52 -2.98 -1.08
CA SER A 47 2.15 -3.16 -1.54
C SER A 47 2.09 -3.48 -3.03
N ARG A 48 1.40 -4.57 -3.39
CA ARG A 48 1.12 -4.94 -4.78
C ARG A 48 0.36 -3.87 -5.55
N ARG A 49 -0.43 -3.04 -4.84
CA ARG A 49 -1.17 -1.93 -5.46
C ARG A 49 -0.23 -0.92 -6.10
N ILE A 50 0.89 -0.61 -5.46
CA ILE A 50 1.88 0.34 -5.97
C ILE A 50 2.63 -0.27 -7.15
N ASP A 51 3.01 -1.54 -7.09
CA ASP A 51 3.58 -2.26 -8.24
C ASP A 51 2.62 -2.24 -9.45
N ASN A 52 1.33 -2.48 -9.21
CA ASN A 52 0.32 -2.45 -10.27
C ASN A 52 0.09 -1.03 -10.81
N GLN A 53 0.19 0.01 -9.98
CA GLN A 53 0.15 1.39 -10.44
C GLN A 53 1.32 1.70 -11.37
N LEU A 54 2.51 1.20 -11.05
CA LEU A 54 3.70 1.36 -11.89
C LEU A 54 3.54 0.57 -13.21
N ARG A 55 3.10 -0.68 -13.15
CA ARG A 55 2.79 -1.48 -14.35
C ARG A 55 1.75 -0.80 -15.24
N GLY A 56 0.71 -0.24 -14.64
CA GLY A 56 -0.36 0.46 -15.34
C GLY A 56 0.05 1.79 -15.97
N ARG A 57 1.33 2.17 -15.90
CA ARG A 57 1.88 3.27 -16.71
C ARG A 57 2.12 2.86 -18.15
N SER A 58 2.43 1.59 -18.38
CA SER A 58 2.57 0.98 -19.70
C SER A 58 1.23 0.42 -20.19
N GLY A 59 1.05 0.38 -21.50
CA GLY A 59 -0.14 -0.24 -22.11
C GLY A 59 -1.43 0.52 -21.88
N ARG A 60 -1.43 1.85 -21.81
CA ARG A 60 -2.63 2.67 -21.60
C ARG A 60 -3.39 2.86 -22.89
N GLN A 61 -4.73 2.86 -22.78
CA GLN A 61 -5.65 3.15 -23.89
C GLN A 61 -5.41 2.29 -25.15
N GLY A 62 -4.94 1.05 -24.97
CA GLY A 62 -4.64 0.16 -26.07
C GLY A 62 -3.26 0.36 -26.69
N ASP A 63 -2.46 1.30 -26.17
CA ASP A 63 -1.08 1.44 -26.61
C ASP A 63 -0.26 0.21 -26.24
N PRO A 64 0.70 -0.21 -27.07
CA PRO A 64 1.62 -1.27 -26.72
C PRO A 64 2.49 -0.85 -25.56
N GLY A 65 2.97 -1.83 -24.79
CA GLY A 65 3.83 -1.53 -23.67
C GLY A 65 4.36 -2.78 -22.99
N PHE A 66 5.41 -2.60 -22.21
CA PHE A 66 6.08 -3.67 -21.50
C PHE A 66 6.42 -3.25 -20.08
N SER A 67 6.35 -4.17 -19.15
CA SER A 67 6.81 -3.92 -17.77
C SER A 67 7.56 -5.13 -17.22
N ARG A 68 8.71 -4.87 -16.61
CA ARG A 68 9.52 -5.89 -15.94
C ARG A 68 10.03 -5.37 -14.60
N PHE A 69 10.04 -6.24 -13.60
CA PHE A 69 10.66 -5.97 -12.30
C PHE A 69 11.90 -6.83 -12.13
N TYR A 70 12.97 -6.21 -11.70
CA TYR A 70 14.17 -6.86 -11.23
C TYR A 70 14.21 -6.76 -9.72
N VAL A 71 14.45 -7.87 -9.04
CA VAL A 71 14.40 -7.98 -7.58
C VAL A 71 15.63 -8.71 -7.10
N SER A 72 16.30 -8.17 -6.08
CA SER A 72 17.38 -8.83 -5.39
C SER A 72 16.85 -9.58 -4.17
N LEU A 73 17.58 -10.63 -3.76
CA LEU A 73 17.34 -11.28 -2.47
C LEU A 73 17.77 -10.40 -1.28
N ASP A 74 18.58 -9.38 -1.56
CA ASP A 74 19.02 -8.37 -0.59
C ASP A 74 18.08 -7.18 -0.47
N ASP A 75 17.03 -7.12 -1.30
CA ASP A 75 15.99 -6.09 -1.17
C ASP A 75 15.31 -6.17 0.20
N GLU A 76 14.95 -5.02 0.76
CA GLU A 76 14.36 -4.92 2.10
C GLU A 76 13.15 -5.84 2.29
N LEU A 77 12.31 -5.96 1.27
CA LEU A 77 11.16 -6.87 1.25
C LEU A 77 11.58 -8.33 1.46
N MET A 78 12.64 -8.77 0.79
CA MET A 78 13.14 -10.13 0.89
C MET A 78 13.94 -10.38 2.17
N LEU A 79 14.65 -9.36 2.66
CA LEU A 79 15.37 -9.44 3.93
C LEU A 79 14.43 -9.62 5.12
N ARG A 80 13.32 -8.89 5.15
CA ARG A 80 12.37 -8.88 6.29
C ARG A 80 11.38 -10.05 6.25
N PHE A 81 10.93 -10.45 5.05
CA PHE A 81 9.81 -11.38 4.88
C PHE A 81 10.11 -12.57 3.96
N GLY A 82 11.30 -12.61 3.36
CA GLY A 82 11.76 -13.74 2.56
C GLY A 82 12.03 -14.97 3.44
N SER A 83 11.83 -16.17 2.88
CA SER A 83 12.17 -17.40 3.60
C SER A 83 13.66 -17.67 3.54
N ASP A 84 14.25 -18.07 4.66
CA ASP A 84 15.68 -18.45 4.75
C ASP A 84 16.05 -19.60 3.83
N GLY A 85 15.07 -20.49 3.54
CA GLY A 85 15.25 -21.57 2.58
C GLY A 85 15.51 -21.07 1.16
N LEU A 86 14.88 -19.97 0.76
CA LEU A 86 15.10 -19.36 -0.54
C LEU A 86 16.49 -18.75 -0.63
N LYS A 87 16.92 -18.02 0.41
CA LYS A 87 18.28 -17.45 0.46
C LYS A 87 19.35 -18.52 0.36
N LYS A 88 19.20 -19.64 1.07
CA LYS A 88 20.12 -20.79 1.00
C LYS A 88 20.11 -21.48 -0.35
N ALA A 89 18.94 -21.64 -0.98
CA ALA A 89 18.82 -22.29 -2.28
C ALA A 89 19.50 -21.48 -3.39
N PHE A 90 19.54 -20.17 -3.29
CA PHE A 90 20.10 -19.28 -4.30
C PHE A 90 21.48 -18.70 -3.96
N ALA A 91 22.00 -18.96 -2.75
CA ALA A 91 23.31 -18.46 -2.33
C ALA A 91 24.48 -18.91 -3.25
N ASN A 92 24.32 -20.01 -3.98
CA ASN A 92 25.34 -20.57 -4.85
C ASN A 92 25.19 -20.18 -6.34
N LEU A 93 24.17 -19.39 -6.70
CA LEU A 93 23.85 -19.12 -8.10
C LEU A 93 24.53 -17.87 -8.69
N GLY A 94 25.31 -17.12 -7.89
CA GLY A 94 26.00 -15.91 -8.36
C GLY A 94 25.05 -14.82 -8.85
N ASP A 95 25.52 -13.97 -9.78
CA ASP A 95 24.79 -12.79 -10.30
C ASP A 95 23.88 -13.11 -11.50
N GLU A 96 23.57 -14.38 -11.76
CA GLU A 96 22.71 -14.74 -12.88
C GLU A 96 21.23 -14.41 -12.60
N ALA A 97 20.56 -13.82 -13.59
CA ALA A 97 19.13 -13.51 -13.50
C ALA A 97 18.29 -14.78 -13.57
N ILE A 98 17.50 -15.03 -12.52
CA ILE A 98 16.70 -16.23 -12.39
C ILE A 98 15.23 -15.91 -12.65
N GLU A 99 14.64 -16.50 -13.66
CA GLU A 99 13.20 -16.47 -13.89
C GLU A 99 12.57 -17.77 -13.35
N SER A 100 12.03 -17.70 -12.12
CA SER A 100 11.39 -18.86 -11.49
C SER A 100 10.04 -18.51 -10.88
N LYS A 101 9.05 -19.37 -11.10
CA LYS A 101 7.73 -19.26 -10.44
C LYS A 101 7.83 -19.35 -8.93
N LEU A 102 8.84 -20.09 -8.40
CA LEU A 102 9.08 -20.18 -6.96
C LEU A 102 9.46 -18.83 -6.38
N VAL A 103 10.34 -18.09 -7.03
CA VAL A 103 10.76 -16.73 -6.60
C VAL A 103 9.56 -15.78 -6.66
N GLN A 104 8.77 -15.80 -7.73
CA GLN A 104 7.58 -14.98 -7.86
C GLN A 104 6.56 -15.25 -6.74
N ASN A 105 6.35 -16.54 -6.41
CA ASN A 105 5.46 -16.93 -5.32
C ASN A 105 5.98 -16.48 -3.95
N ALA A 106 7.30 -16.56 -3.72
CA ALA A 106 7.92 -16.11 -2.49
C ALA A 106 7.77 -14.59 -2.31
N ILE A 107 8.03 -13.80 -3.35
CA ILE A 107 7.83 -12.34 -3.35
C ILE A 107 6.37 -11.99 -3.06
N THR A 108 5.44 -12.65 -3.75
CA THR A 108 4.00 -12.44 -3.55
C THR A 108 3.58 -12.82 -2.12
N GLY A 109 4.15 -13.89 -1.57
CA GLY A 109 3.94 -14.30 -0.19
C GLY A 109 4.46 -13.28 0.83
N ALA A 110 5.65 -12.73 0.58
CA ALA A 110 6.25 -11.67 1.39
C ALA A 110 5.36 -10.41 1.39
N GLN A 111 4.93 -9.95 0.22
CA GLN A 111 4.03 -8.81 0.10
C GLN A 111 2.70 -9.03 0.85
N LYS A 112 2.09 -10.22 0.74
CA LYS A 112 0.86 -10.54 1.48
C LYS A 112 1.05 -10.47 3.00
N ARG A 113 2.20 -10.91 3.51
CA ARG A 113 2.50 -10.83 4.96
C ARG A 113 2.58 -9.39 5.43
N ILE A 114 3.27 -8.53 4.68
CA ILE A 114 3.37 -7.10 5.01
C ILE A 114 1.99 -6.44 4.95
N GLU A 115 1.22 -6.69 3.88
CA GLU A 115 -0.13 -6.15 3.74
C GLU A 115 -1.02 -6.56 4.92
N GLY A 116 -0.92 -7.82 5.37
CA GLY A 116 -1.63 -8.31 6.55
C GLY A 116 -1.20 -7.60 7.83
N GLN A 117 0.09 -7.49 8.09
CA GLN A 117 0.63 -6.81 9.27
C GLN A 117 0.23 -5.32 9.30
N ASN A 118 0.33 -4.64 8.17
CA ASN A 118 -0.10 -3.25 8.04
C ASN A 118 -1.62 -3.09 8.21
N PHE A 119 -2.41 -4.09 7.81
CA PHE A 119 -3.85 -4.11 8.06
C PHE A 119 -4.14 -4.25 9.55
N ASP A 120 -3.51 -5.19 10.24
CA ASP A 120 -3.71 -5.43 11.68
C ASP A 120 -3.31 -4.20 12.51
N THR A 121 -2.19 -3.56 12.16
CA THR A 121 -1.76 -2.32 12.81
C THR A 121 -2.80 -1.20 12.64
N ARG A 122 -3.30 -1.01 11.42
CA ARG A 122 -4.34 -0.01 11.16
C ARG A 122 -5.64 -0.32 11.87
N LYS A 123 -6.03 -1.61 11.95
CA LYS A 123 -7.21 -2.04 12.69
C LYS A 123 -7.07 -1.70 14.17
N SER A 124 -5.94 -2.05 14.78
CA SER A 124 -5.69 -1.72 16.18
C SER A 124 -5.75 -0.22 16.47
N LEU A 125 -5.20 0.61 15.55
CA LEU A 125 -5.32 2.07 15.67
C LEU A 125 -6.77 2.55 15.61
N LEU A 126 -7.58 1.98 14.72
CA LEU A 126 -9.00 2.31 14.62
C LEU A 126 -9.77 1.88 15.88
N ASP A 127 -9.45 0.73 16.45
CA ASP A 127 -10.08 0.25 17.69
C ASP A 127 -9.78 1.20 18.87
N TYR A 128 -8.55 1.73 18.97
CA TYR A 128 -8.20 2.77 19.95
C TYR A 128 -8.96 4.09 19.72
N ASP A 129 -8.99 4.54 18.46
CA ASP A 129 -9.68 5.79 18.12
C ASP A 129 -11.19 5.71 18.34
N ASP A 130 -11.78 4.52 18.18
CA ASP A 130 -13.20 4.27 18.42
C ASP A 130 -13.58 4.47 19.89
N VAL A 131 -12.72 4.09 20.83
CA VAL A 131 -12.93 4.33 22.26
C VAL A 131 -12.97 5.84 22.55
N LEU A 132 -11.99 6.58 22.03
CA LEU A 132 -11.94 8.03 22.21
C LEU A 132 -13.11 8.75 21.52
N ARG A 133 -13.54 8.24 20.37
CA ARG A 133 -14.72 8.75 19.67
C ARG A 133 -15.99 8.56 20.50
N LYS A 134 -16.21 7.37 21.07
CA LYS A 134 -17.35 7.09 21.93
C LYS A 134 -17.36 7.97 23.18
N GLN A 135 -16.20 8.16 23.82
CA GLN A 135 -16.09 9.07 24.95
C GLN A 135 -16.47 10.51 24.56
N ARG A 136 -15.97 11.00 23.44
CA ARG A 136 -16.34 12.31 22.89
C ARG A 136 -17.82 12.43 22.60
N GLU A 137 -18.42 11.45 21.96
CA GLU A 137 -19.86 11.42 21.67
C GLU A 137 -20.72 11.50 22.94
N ILE A 138 -20.35 10.76 24.00
CA ILE A 138 -21.03 10.80 25.30
C ILE A 138 -20.94 12.21 25.90
N MET A 139 -19.75 12.80 25.89
CA MET A 139 -19.53 14.14 26.42
C MET A 139 -20.31 15.21 25.63
N TYR A 140 -20.28 15.14 24.31
CA TYR A 140 -21.03 16.09 23.48
C TYR A 140 -22.54 15.92 23.64
N LYS A 141 -23.06 14.68 23.71
CA LYS A 141 -24.49 14.46 24.01
C LYS A 141 -24.89 15.04 25.34
N LYS A 142 -24.09 14.85 26.40
CA LYS A 142 -24.35 15.47 27.71
C LYS A 142 -24.30 17.00 27.64
N ARG A 143 -23.31 17.56 26.97
CA ARG A 143 -23.19 18.99 26.75
C ARG A 143 -24.43 19.52 26.03
N ASP A 144 -24.82 18.90 24.95
CA ASP A 144 -25.97 19.35 24.15
C ASP A 144 -27.29 19.19 24.93
N SER A 145 -27.44 18.12 25.72
CA SER A 145 -28.64 17.98 26.61
C SER A 145 -28.73 19.11 27.62
N ILE A 146 -27.60 19.62 28.14
CA ILE A 146 -27.60 20.74 29.06
C ILE A 146 -27.87 22.08 28.35
N LEU A 147 -27.25 22.28 27.17
CA LEU A 147 -27.34 23.53 26.43
C LEU A 147 -28.76 23.78 25.84
N PHE A 148 -29.45 22.73 25.47
CA PHE A 148 -30.76 22.81 24.83
C PHE A 148 -31.91 22.46 25.76
N ALA A 149 -31.65 22.14 27.03
CA ALA A 149 -32.69 21.91 28.01
C ALA A 149 -33.34 23.24 28.45
N GLU A 150 -34.64 23.27 28.53
CA GLU A 150 -35.40 24.39 29.11
C GLU A 150 -35.25 24.43 30.63
N ASP A 151 -35.14 23.28 31.28
CA ASP A 151 -34.91 23.11 32.71
C ASP A 151 -33.83 22.04 32.95
N ILE A 152 -32.86 22.36 33.81
CA ILE A 152 -31.74 21.49 34.17
C ILE A 152 -31.80 20.97 35.61
N SER A 153 -32.89 21.27 36.35
CA SER A 153 -33.06 20.93 37.79
C SER A 153 -32.87 19.45 38.05
N GLU A 154 -33.51 18.58 37.28
CA GLU A 154 -33.40 17.13 37.41
C GLU A 154 -31.94 16.64 37.17
N MET A 155 -31.26 17.21 36.20
CA MET A 155 -29.85 16.86 35.91
C MET A 155 -28.92 17.27 37.07
N ILE A 156 -29.18 18.41 37.69
CA ILE A 156 -28.43 18.87 38.85
C ILE A 156 -28.61 17.92 40.03
N GLU A 157 -29.82 17.51 40.31
CA GLU A 157 -30.15 16.55 41.38
C GLU A 157 -29.46 15.20 41.13
N GLU A 158 -29.47 14.69 39.89
CA GLU A 158 -28.74 13.48 39.50
C GLU A 158 -27.23 13.63 39.76
N PHE A 159 -26.60 14.74 39.39
CA PHE A 159 -25.21 14.98 39.65
C PHE A 159 -24.86 15.04 41.15
N PHE A 160 -25.69 15.69 41.96
CA PHE A 160 -25.48 15.73 43.40
C PHE A 160 -25.63 14.33 44.03
N THR A 161 -26.58 13.55 43.55
CA THR A 161 -26.76 12.17 44.01
C THR A 161 -25.55 11.30 43.69
N LEU A 162 -25.05 11.38 42.44
CA LEU A 162 -23.86 10.62 42.00
C LEU A 162 -22.59 11.07 42.77
N ALA A 163 -22.40 12.37 42.98
CA ALA A 163 -21.29 12.90 43.76
C ALA A 163 -21.36 12.46 45.21
N GLY A 164 -22.53 12.44 45.84
CA GLY A 164 -22.77 11.94 47.20
C GLY A 164 -22.44 10.46 47.35
N ILE A 165 -22.81 9.62 46.39
CA ILE A 165 -22.44 8.20 46.37
C ILE A 165 -20.94 8.01 46.21
N GLY A 166 -20.27 8.85 45.41
CA GLY A 166 -18.82 8.81 45.20
C GLY A 166 -18.02 9.21 46.45
N LEU A 167 -18.56 10.09 47.27
CA LEU A 167 -17.93 10.55 48.55
C LEU A 167 -18.19 9.56 49.74
N ALA A 168 -19.20 8.73 49.63
CA ALA A 168 -19.56 7.75 50.67
C ALA A 168 -18.82 6.42 50.55
N LYS A 169 -17.99 6.23 49.53
CA LYS A 169 -17.08 5.11 49.33
C LYS A 169 -15.68 5.44 49.80
#